data_fef0cf0270618302c69f1091585f967f
#
_entry.id   fef0cf0270618302c69f1091585f967f
#
_cell.length_a   1.000
_cell.length_b   1.000
_cell.length_c   1.000
_cell.angle_alpha   90.00
_cell.angle_beta   90.00
_cell.angle_gamma   90.00
#
_symmetry.space_group_name_H-M   'P 1'
#
loop_
_entity.id
_entity.type
_entity.pdbx_description
1 polymer ?
#
loop_
_entity_poly.entity_id
_entity_poly.type
_entity_poly.pdbx_seq_one_letter_code
_entity_poly.pdbx_strand_id
1 'polypeptide(L)'
;MRELSAIHAWQAADPSVEIVNVDFVSGAGAVVERFEAARSVTFDGGVYTTVIAIRNMNSDRAARRLLAQFGGSASISDGGFNDVDYHSGEPWAPTDWTISSDSDSIEWFTDTFGVDPNANALRWSTMYTFWFDSTADPTMATYSLDLFKPGSPSSVTIPFSGMSPVIFTDGFESGDLTSWSSSTP
;
A
#
# COMPACT_ATOMS: atom_id res chain seq x y z
N MET A 1 -24.32 15.62 4.26
CA MET A 1 -23.59 14.37 3.96
C MET A 1 -22.16 14.58 4.45
N ARG A 2 -21.60 13.69 5.23
CA ARG A 2 -20.18 13.81 5.63
C ARG A 2 -19.35 13.51 4.39
N GLU A 3 -18.45 14.39 4.01
CA GLU A 3 -17.56 14.15 2.88
C GLU A 3 -16.68 12.94 3.17
N LEU A 4 -16.51 12.08 2.18
CA LEU A 4 -15.61 10.91 2.28
C LEU A 4 -14.18 11.41 2.23
N SER A 5 -13.26 10.71 2.93
CA SER A 5 -11.82 10.90 2.69
C SER A 5 -11.47 10.48 1.26
N ALA A 6 -10.33 10.95 0.74
CA ALA A 6 -9.90 10.61 -0.62
C ALA A 6 -9.82 9.08 -0.85
N ILE A 7 -9.33 8.33 0.13
CA ILE A 7 -9.27 6.85 0.08
C ILE A 7 -10.68 6.24 -0.04
N HIS A 8 -11.64 6.68 0.77
CA HIS A 8 -13.01 6.18 0.72
C HIS A 8 -13.77 6.67 -0.52
N ALA A 9 -13.45 7.85 -1.03
CA ALA A 9 -14.00 8.33 -2.30
C ALA A 9 -13.49 7.48 -3.48
N TRP A 10 -12.22 7.04 -3.42
CA TRP A 10 -11.66 6.12 -4.40
C TRP A 10 -12.39 4.77 -4.37
N GLN A 11 -12.56 4.15 -3.20
CA GLN A 11 -13.31 2.89 -3.09
C GLN A 11 -14.79 3.05 -3.52
N ALA A 12 -15.41 4.20 -3.27
CA ALA A 12 -16.79 4.45 -3.73
C ALA A 12 -16.89 4.55 -5.26
N ALA A 13 -15.83 5.00 -5.93
CA ALA A 13 -15.73 5.06 -7.39
C ALA A 13 -15.31 3.72 -8.00
N ASP A 14 -14.45 2.97 -7.31
CA ASP A 14 -13.96 1.65 -7.71
C ASP A 14 -14.07 0.67 -6.53
N PRO A 15 -15.14 -0.15 -6.47
CA PRO A 15 -15.36 -1.10 -5.38
C PRO A 15 -14.31 -2.21 -5.27
N SER A 16 -13.41 -2.38 -6.24
CA SER A 16 -12.29 -3.32 -6.16
C SER A 16 -11.17 -2.82 -5.25
N VAL A 17 -11.18 -1.54 -4.88
CA VAL A 17 -10.19 -0.96 -3.97
C VAL A 17 -10.36 -1.54 -2.57
N GLU A 18 -9.33 -2.23 -2.12
CA GLU A 18 -9.23 -2.73 -0.74
C GLU A 18 -8.76 -1.61 0.19
N ILE A 19 -9.44 -1.43 1.33
CA ILE A 19 -9.02 -0.49 2.39
C ILE A 19 -8.76 -1.27 3.67
N VAL A 20 -7.61 -1.01 4.30
CA VAL A 20 -7.22 -1.63 5.57
C VAL A 20 -6.71 -0.58 6.56
N ASN A 21 -6.92 -0.84 7.85
CA ASN A 21 -6.29 -0.09 8.92
C ASN A 21 -4.99 -0.77 9.36
N VAL A 22 -3.95 0.02 9.53
CA VAL A 22 -2.64 -0.41 10.06
C VAL A 22 -2.50 0.18 11.45
N ASP A 23 -2.97 -0.57 12.45
CA ASP A 23 -2.98 -0.17 13.85
C ASP A 23 -1.74 -0.69 14.58
N PHE A 24 -1.14 0.15 15.40
CA PHE A 24 -0.04 -0.23 16.26
C PHE A 24 -0.03 0.62 17.53
N VAL A 25 0.65 0.11 18.55
CA VAL A 25 0.81 0.83 19.81
C VAL A 25 2.27 1.27 19.91
N SER A 26 2.49 2.57 20.11
CA SER A 26 3.83 3.10 20.34
C SER A 26 4.01 3.54 21.80
N GLY A 27 5.16 3.13 22.39
CA GLY A 27 5.55 3.52 23.74
C GLY A 27 4.72 2.87 24.86
N ALA A 28 4.97 3.31 26.09
CA ALA A 28 4.37 2.76 27.30
C ALA A 28 2.92 3.27 27.59
N GLY A 29 2.39 4.12 26.71
CA GLY A 29 1.14 4.86 26.99
C GLY A 29 -0.12 4.32 26.33
N ALA A 30 -0.05 3.18 25.63
CA ALA A 30 -1.20 2.53 24.96
C ALA A 30 -2.01 3.43 24.00
N VAL A 31 -1.39 4.45 23.41
CA VAL A 31 -2.03 5.21 22.33
C VAL A 31 -1.98 4.36 21.07
N VAL A 32 -3.15 4.08 20.50
CA VAL A 32 -3.24 3.41 19.20
C VAL A 32 -2.95 4.45 18.11
N GLU A 33 -1.86 4.24 17.40
CA GLU A 33 -1.54 4.97 16.18
C GLU A 33 -2.07 4.21 14.97
N ARG A 34 -2.48 4.95 13.94
CA ARG A 34 -3.13 4.37 12.75
C ARG A 34 -2.65 5.02 11.47
N PHE A 35 -2.30 4.18 10.51
CA PHE A 35 -2.37 4.51 9.09
C PHE A 35 -3.59 3.84 8.47
N GLU A 36 -4.13 4.44 7.43
CA GLU A 36 -5.14 3.85 6.57
C GLU A 36 -4.49 3.61 5.20
N ALA A 37 -4.52 2.39 4.72
CA ALA A 37 -3.95 2.02 3.44
C ALA A 37 -5.03 1.50 2.50
N ALA A 38 -4.94 1.88 1.22
CA ALA A 38 -5.79 1.38 0.16
C ALA A 38 -4.94 0.81 -0.97
N ARG A 39 -5.43 -0.24 -1.62
CA ARG A 39 -4.78 -0.88 -2.76
C ARG A 39 -5.79 -1.20 -3.85
N SER A 40 -5.45 -0.88 -5.10
CA SER A 40 -6.08 -1.41 -6.30
C SER A 40 -5.06 -2.23 -7.08
N VAL A 41 -5.49 -3.34 -7.65
CA VAL A 41 -4.69 -4.19 -8.53
C VAL A 41 -5.49 -4.47 -9.78
N THR A 42 -4.92 -4.16 -10.94
CA THR A 42 -5.47 -4.54 -12.25
C THR A 42 -4.52 -5.49 -12.96
N PHE A 43 -5.04 -6.36 -13.81
CA PHE A 43 -4.25 -7.30 -14.60
C PHE A 43 -4.62 -7.19 -16.06
N ASP A 44 -3.63 -6.93 -16.90
CA ASP A 44 -3.78 -6.90 -18.35
C ASP A 44 -2.51 -7.42 -19.04
N GLY A 45 -2.67 -8.24 -20.05
CA GLY A 45 -1.59 -8.69 -20.90
C GLY A 45 -0.42 -9.40 -20.19
N GLY A 46 -0.62 -10.00 -19.02
CA GLY A 46 0.43 -10.66 -18.24
C GLY A 46 1.15 -9.74 -17.23
N VAL A 47 0.67 -8.52 -17.08
CA VAL A 47 1.21 -7.52 -16.15
C VAL A 47 0.15 -7.11 -15.14
N TYR A 48 0.55 -7.06 -13.88
CA TYR A 48 -0.23 -6.48 -12.80
C TYR A 48 0.19 -5.03 -12.60
N THR A 49 -0.75 -4.10 -12.63
CA THR A 49 -0.55 -2.71 -12.20
C THR A 49 -1.14 -2.54 -10.81
N THR A 50 -0.32 -2.12 -9.88
CA THR A 50 -0.68 -1.90 -8.47
C THR A 50 -0.62 -0.42 -8.15
N VAL A 51 -1.69 0.10 -7.54
CA VAL A 51 -1.72 1.46 -6.97
C VAL A 51 -2.02 1.35 -5.48
N ILE A 52 -1.23 2.03 -4.66
CA ILE A 52 -1.36 2.04 -3.19
C ILE A 52 -1.47 3.49 -2.73
N ALA A 53 -2.47 3.80 -1.92
CA ALA A 53 -2.56 5.07 -1.21
C ALA A 53 -2.42 4.82 0.29
N ILE A 54 -1.59 5.60 0.97
CA ILE A 54 -1.40 5.50 2.42
C ILE A 54 -1.61 6.85 3.05
N ARG A 55 -2.52 6.91 4.01
CA ARG A 55 -2.83 8.10 4.79
C ARG A 55 -2.39 7.91 6.24
N ASN A 56 -1.69 8.88 6.78
CA ASN A 56 -1.40 8.91 8.20
C ASN A 56 -2.58 9.56 8.94
N MET A 57 -3.29 8.78 9.76
CA MET A 57 -4.47 9.24 10.48
C MET A 57 -4.14 10.00 11.76
N ASN A 58 -3.21 9.47 12.57
CA ASN A 58 -2.87 10.05 13.87
C ASN A 58 -1.47 9.67 14.37
N SER A 59 -0.62 9.07 13.52
CA SER A 59 0.72 8.68 13.95
C SER A 59 1.67 9.86 13.98
N ASP A 60 2.11 10.26 15.18
CA ASP A 60 3.22 11.20 15.36
C ASP A 60 4.56 10.60 14.88
N ARG A 61 4.66 9.28 14.86
CA ARG A 61 5.88 8.60 14.42
C ARG A 61 6.11 8.71 12.92
N ALA A 62 5.07 9.02 12.13
CA ALA A 62 5.14 9.10 10.67
C ALA A 62 5.69 7.81 10.03
N ALA A 63 5.74 7.74 8.71
CA ALA A 63 6.39 6.65 7.99
C ALA A 63 7.44 7.20 7.03
N ARG A 64 8.51 6.43 6.79
CA ARG A 64 9.64 6.79 5.93
C ARG A 64 9.92 5.81 4.80
N ARG A 65 9.33 4.63 4.82
CA ARG A 65 9.57 3.59 3.81
C ARG A 65 8.34 2.73 3.64
N LEU A 66 7.95 2.51 2.40
CA LEU A 66 7.03 1.45 1.98
C LEU A 66 7.84 0.36 1.29
N LEU A 67 7.65 -0.89 1.66
CA LEU A 67 8.22 -2.05 1.00
C LEU A 67 7.10 -2.98 0.54
N ALA A 68 7.15 -3.41 -0.72
CA ALA A 68 6.42 -4.55 -1.23
C ALA A 68 7.43 -5.68 -1.52
N GLN A 69 7.31 -6.80 -0.79
CA GLN A 69 8.20 -7.96 -0.88
C GLN A 69 7.44 -9.15 -1.43
N PHE A 70 7.89 -9.68 -2.57
CA PHE A 70 7.34 -10.87 -3.20
C PHE A 70 8.01 -12.14 -2.62
N GLY A 71 7.29 -13.24 -2.61
CA GLY A 71 7.81 -14.54 -2.15
C GLY A 71 8.69 -15.27 -3.18
N GLY A 72 8.97 -14.66 -4.32
CA GLY A 72 9.77 -15.19 -5.43
C GLY A 72 10.04 -14.12 -6.46
N SER A 73 10.79 -14.45 -7.51
CA SER A 73 11.16 -13.49 -8.54
C SER A 73 9.95 -12.86 -9.23
N ALA A 74 9.98 -11.55 -9.36
CA ALA A 74 9.04 -10.73 -10.11
C ALA A 74 9.82 -9.76 -11.01
N SER A 75 9.39 -9.57 -12.26
CA SER A 75 9.87 -8.43 -13.02
C SER A 75 9.06 -7.22 -12.59
N ILE A 76 9.72 -6.21 -12.04
CA ILE A 76 9.09 -5.00 -11.50
C ILE A 76 9.51 -3.82 -12.35
N SER A 77 8.56 -2.98 -12.76
CA SER A 77 8.77 -1.80 -13.59
C SER A 77 7.79 -0.68 -13.22
N ASP A 78 7.96 0.46 -13.86
CA ASP A 78 7.08 1.63 -13.77
C ASP A 78 6.75 2.09 -12.35
N GLY A 79 7.72 1.89 -11.43
CA GLY A 79 7.60 2.37 -10.06
C GLY A 79 7.48 3.90 -10.01
N GLY A 80 6.48 4.39 -9.31
CA GLY A 80 6.24 5.82 -9.19
C GLY A 80 5.72 6.22 -7.80
N PHE A 81 5.67 7.52 -7.58
CA PHE A 81 5.37 8.13 -6.30
C PHE A 81 4.72 9.49 -6.47
N ASN A 82 3.81 9.84 -5.57
CA ASN A 82 3.23 11.17 -5.49
C ASN A 82 2.88 11.49 -4.02
N ASP A 83 3.27 12.66 -3.57
CA ASP A 83 3.14 13.12 -2.19
C ASP A 83 2.53 14.52 -2.07
N VAL A 84 2.91 15.23 -1.04
CA VAL A 84 2.56 16.64 -0.79
C VAL A 84 3.80 17.50 -1.05
N ASP A 85 3.85 18.13 -2.22
CA ASP A 85 5.00 18.94 -2.70
C ASP A 85 5.41 20.09 -1.75
N TYR A 86 4.49 20.59 -0.95
CA TYR A 86 4.73 21.73 -0.09
C TYR A 86 3.91 21.71 1.20
N HIS A 87 4.62 21.76 2.31
CA HIS A 87 4.05 21.85 3.67
C HIS A 87 4.14 23.28 4.18
N SER A 88 3.06 24.06 3.99
CA SER A 88 3.03 25.48 4.36
C SER A 88 3.31 25.70 5.85
N GLY A 89 4.38 26.46 6.13
CA GLY A 89 4.78 26.82 7.50
C GLY A 89 5.57 25.76 8.25
N GLU A 90 5.83 24.62 7.65
CA GLU A 90 6.61 23.53 8.23
C GLU A 90 8.03 23.46 7.62
N PRO A 91 9.04 23.03 8.38
CA PRO A 91 10.43 22.99 7.90
C PRO A 91 10.75 21.71 7.10
N TRP A 92 9.75 20.96 6.67
CA TRP A 92 9.96 19.63 6.07
C TRP A 92 10.45 19.73 4.63
N ALA A 93 11.39 18.85 4.30
CA ALA A 93 11.96 18.78 2.96
C ALA A 93 10.90 18.35 1.94
N PRO A 94 10.87 18.96 0.74
CA PRO A 94 9.98 18.56 -0.35
C PRO A 94 10.61 17.51 -1.28
N THR A 95 11.68 16.85 -0.84
CA THR A 95 12.40 15.87 -1.66
C THR A 95 11.59 14.59 -1.78
N ASP A 96 11.32 14.17 -3.01
CA ASP A 96 10.63 12.91 -3.32
C ASP A 96 11.31 11.70 -2.69
N TRP A 97 10.52 10.68 -2.39
CA TRP A 97 11.05 9.42 -1.93
C TRP A 97 11.85 8.73 -3.04
N THR A 98 12.98 8.16 -2.66
CA THR A 98 13.78 7.32 -3.56
C THR A 98 13.04 6.02 -3.84
N ILE A 99 13.05 5.59 -5.11
CA ILE A 99 12.47 4.31 -5.54
C ILE A 99 13.62 3.36 -5.83
N SER A 100 13.57 2.15 -5.31
CA SER A 100 14.51 1.06 -5.57
C SER A 100 13.77 -0.24 -5.77
N SER A 101 14.15 -1.02 -6.77
CA SER A 101 13.59 -2.35 -7.02
C SER A 101 14.67 -3.35 -7.37
N ASP A 102 14.42 -4.60 -7.04
CA ASP A 102 15.22 -5.76 -7.43
C ASP A 102 14.32 -6.90 -7.97
N SER A 103 14.80 -8.12 -7.96
CA SER A 103 14.10 -9.28 -8.56
C SER A 103 12.90 -9.78 -7.73
N ASP A 104 12.72 -9.31 -6.51
CA ASP A 104 11.66 -9.81 -5.62
C ASP A 104 11.06 -8.71 -4.73
N SER A 105 11.47 -7.45 -4.88
CA SER A 105 10.94 -6.35 -4.09
C SER A 105 10.94 -5.01 -4.80
N ILE A 106 10.07 -4.12 -4.36
CA ILE A 106 10.14 -2.69 -4.63
C ILE A 106 9.93 -1.91 -3.34
N GLU A 107 10.72 -0.85 -3.18
CA GLU A 107 10.64 0.02 -2.03
C GLU A 107 10.67 1.50 -2.43
N TRP A 108 10.00 2.30 -1.64
CA TRP A 108 10.06 3.76 -1.65
C TRP A 108 10.51 4.21 -0.27
N PHE A 109 11.48 5.11 -0.22
CA PHE A 109 11.99 5.56 1.07
C PHE A 109 12.56 6.97 1.03
N THR A 110 12.55 7.62 2.20
CA THR A 110 13.25 8.87 2.48
C THR A 110 14.28 8.65 3.58
N ASP A 111 15.06 9.68 3.90
CA ASP A 111 16.08 9.64 4.95
C ASP A 111 15.49 9.21 6.29
N THR A 112 16.36 8.62 7.13
CA THR A 112 15.99 8.29 8.51
C THR A 112 15.94 9.55 9.36
N PHE A 113 15.18 9.51 10.46
CA PHE A 113 15.09 10.61 11.42
C PHE A 113 16.46 11.06 11.96
N GLY A 114 17.40 10.12 12.08
CA GLY A 114 18.76 10.41 12.57
C GLY A 114 19.64 11.13 11.55
N VAL A 115 19.34 10.99 10.24
CA VAL A 115 20.04 11.68 9.15
C VAL A 115 19.44 13.05 8.91
N ASP A 116 18.13 13.10 8.72
CA ASP A 116 17.38 14.34 8.56
C ASP A 116 16.03 14.27 9.28
N PRO A 117 15.88 14.92 10.44
CA PRO A 117 14.61 14.96 11.16
C PRO A 117 13.51 15.73 10.41
N ASN A 118 13.87 16.49 9.38
CA ASN A 118 12.93 17.21 8.52
C ASN A 118 12.68 16.50 7.17
N ALA A 119 13.20 15.29 6.96
CA ALA A 119 12.95 14.53 5.75
C ALA A 119 11.45 14.44 5.42
N ASN A 120 11.13 14.24 4.15
CA ASN A 120 9.78 14.10 3.62
C ASN A 120 9.11 12.79 4.08
N ALA A 121 8.81 12.68 5.37
CA ALA A 121 8.11 11.52 5.91
C ALA A 121 6.59 11.66 5.72
N LEU A 122 5.88 10.53 5.62
CA LEU A 122 4.41 10.50 5.58
C LEU A 122 3.86 10.92 6.94
N ARG A 123 3.70 12.23 7.11
CA ARG A 123 3.37 12.86 8.39
C ARG A 123 1.87 12.84 8.65
N TRP A 124 1.49 13.16 9.87
CA TRP A 124 0.11 13.22 10.30
C TRP A 124 -0.75 14.06 9.34
N SER A 125 -1.92 13.51 8.99
CA SER A 125 -2.91 14.11 8.10
C SER A 125 -2.49 14.23 6.62
N THR A 126 -1.34 13.65 6.22
CA THR A 126 -0.94 13.56 4.81
C THR A 126 -1.30 12.20 4.22
N MET A 127 -1.36 12.15 2.89
CA MET A 127 -1.60 10.93 2.12
C MET A 127 -0.63 10.91 0.94
N TYR A 128 0.09 9.80 0.76
CA TYR A 128 0.98 9.57 -0.35
C TYR A 128 0.48 8.42 -1.21
N THR A 129 0.78 8.47 -2.50
CA THR A 129 0.37 7.45 -3.47
C THR A 129 1.61 6.83 -4.11
N PHE A 130 1.60 5.52 -4.26
CA PHE A 130 2.67 4.70 -4.80
C PHE A 130 2.10 3.80 -5.88
N TRP A 131 2.88 3.48 -6.91
CA TRP A 131 2.45 2.52 -7.93
C TRP A 131 3.64 1.79 -8.53
N PHE A 132 3.36 0.63 -9.09
CA PHE A 132 4.32 -0.19 -9.83
C PHE A 132 3.61 -1.23 -10.70
N ASP A 133 4.33 -1.72 -11.70
CA ASP A 133 3.95 -2.86 -12.49
C ASP A 133 4.77 -4.09 -12.09
N SER A 134 4.16 -5.29 -12.15
CA SER A 134 4.85 -6.55 -11.85
C SER A 134 4.32 -7.71 -12.69
N THR A 135 5.19 -8.70 -12.96
CA THR A 135 4.77 -9.97 -13.59
C THR A 135 4.29 -11.00 -12.58
N ALA A 136 4.62 -10.84 -11.30
CA ALA A 136 4.10 -11.66 -10.20
C ALA A 136 2.88 -10.99 -9.57
N ASP A 137 1.94 -11.81 -9.08
CA ASP A 137 0.72 -11.33 -8.44
C ASP A 137 1.05 -10.53 -7.16
N PRO A 138 0.80 -9.20 -7.13
CA PRO A 138 1.11 -8.35 -5.98
C PRO A 138 0.21 -8.61 -4.77
N THR A 139 -0.88 -9.34 -4.92
CA THR A 139 -1.74 -9.73 -3.81
C THR A 139 -1.07 -10.77 -2.91
N MET A 140 -0.06 -11.48 -3.43
CA MET A 140 0.75 -12.45 -2.69
C MET A 140 2.00 -11.82 -2.06
N ALA A 141 2.26 -10.53 -2.31
CA ALA A 141 3.37 -9.82 -1.70
C ALA A 141 3.04 -9.41 -0.25
N THR A 142 4.08 -9.30 0.56
CA THR A 142 4.01 -8.71 1.91
C THR A 142 4.31 -7.23 1.83
N TYR A 143 3.47 -6.42 2.45
CA TYR A 143 3.63 -4.96 2.49
C TYR A 143 3.96 -4.51 3.90
N SER A 144 4.94 -3.61 4.03
CA SER A 144 5.32 -3.04 5.33
C SER A 144 5.66 -1.56 5.25
N LEU A 145 5.45 -0.87 6.38
CA LEU A 145 5.86 0.53 6.58
C LEU A 145 6.92 0.59 7.67
N ASP A 146 8.08 1.18 7.37
CA ASP A 146 9.04 1.57 8.41
C ASP A 146 8.62 2.92 8.98
N LEU A 147 8.62 3.01 10.30
CA LEU A 147 8.29 4.23 11.00
C LEU A 147 9.48 5.21 11.01
N PHE A 148 9.19 6.51 10.91
CA PHE A 148 10.21 7.54 10.76
C PHE A 148 10.88 7.90 12.08
N LYS A 149 10.09 8.28 13.09
CA LYS A 149 10.66 8.59 14.40
C LYS A 149 11.05 7.31 15.14
N PRO A 150 12.19 7.31 15.86
CA PRO A 150 12.64 6.13 16.62
C PRO A 150 11.61 5.64 17.64
N GLY A 151 11.58 4.34 17.87
CA GLY A 151 10.69 3.70 18.86
C GLY A 151 10.36 2.26 18.49
N SER A 152 9.52 1.63 19.30
CA SER A 152 9.01 0.28 19.04
C SER A 152 7.50 0.33 18.77
N PRO A 153 7.01 -0.40 17.73
CA PRO A 153 7.78 -1.14 16.75
C PRO A 153 8.55 -0.19 15.80
N SER A 154 9.57 -0.68 15.10
CA SER A 154 10.28 0.10 14.07
C SER A 154 9.62 0.02 12.70
N SER A 155 8.83 -1.05 12.48
CA SER A 155 8.11 -1.31 11.24
C SER A 155 6.76 -1.95 11.57
N VAL A 156 5.77 -1.77 10.69
CA VAL A 156 4.44 -2.35 10.80
C VAL A 156 4.04 -3.00 9.47
N THR A 157 3.34 -4.12 9.53
CA THR A 157 2.81 -4.79 8.34
C THR A 157 1.49 -4.16 7.92
N ILE A 158 1.30 -3.94 6.61
CA ILE A 158 0.01 -3.57 6.05
C ILE A 158 -0.76 -4.86 5.78
N PRO A 159 -1.91 -5.09 6.43
CA PRO A 159 -2.63 -6.36 6.35
C PRO A 159 -3.55 -6.43 5.12
N PHE A 160 -3.02 -6.13 3.91
CA PHE A 160 -3.78 -6.36 2.69
C PHE A 160 -4.11 -7.84 2.57
N SER A 161 -5.35 -8.14 2.19
CA SER A 161 -5.76 -9.51 1.92
C SER A 161 -5.03 -10.02 0.67
N GLY A 162 -4.56 -11.26 0.71
CA GLY A 162 -4.31 -11.98 -0.54
C GLY A 162 -5.65 -12.08 -1.28
N MET A 163 -5.69 -11.81 -2.59
CA MET A 163 -6.90 -12.12 -3.32
C MET A 163 -7.18 -13.62 -3.15
N SER A 164 -8.38 -13.95 -2.70
CA SER A 164 -8.87 -15.32 -2.88
C SER A 164 -8.73 -15.65 -4.36
N PRO A 165 -8.12 -16.77 -4.73
CA PRO A 165 -8.00 -17.12 -6.14
C PRO A 165 -9.37 -16.96 -6.79
N VAL A 166 -9.39 -16.40 -8.00
CA VAL A 166 -10.60 -16.25 -8.79
C VAL A 166 -11.38 -17.56 -8.71
N ILE A 167 -12.53 -17.56 -8.02
CA ILE A 167 -13.33 -18.76 -7.80
C ILE A 167 -13.93 -19.26 -9.14
N PHE A 168 -13.91 -18.39 -10.16
CA PHE A 168 -14.42 -18.70 -11.48
C PHE A 168 -13.41 -18.29 -12.56
N THR A 169 -12.77 -19.28 -13.17
CA THR A 169 -12.01 -19.12 -14.42
C THR A 169 -12.82 -19.53 -15.65
N ASP A 170 -14.09 -19.91 -15.44
CA ASP A 170 -14.99 -20.29 -16.52
C ASP A 170 -15.73 -19.05 -17.02
N GLY A 171 -15.48 -18.67 -18.25
CA GLY A 171 -16.14 -17.54 -18.92
C GLY A 171 -17.57 -17.83 -19.38
N PHE A 172 -18.16 -18.96 -19.03
CA PHE A 172 -19.50 -19.44 -19.49
C PHE A 172 -19.65 -19.58 -21.02
N GLU A 173 -18.55 -19.41 -21.78
CA GLU A 173 -18.58 -19.47 -23.22
C GLU A 173 -18.77 -20.90 -23.74
N SER A 174 -18.45 -21.93 -22.94
CA SER A 174 -18.67 -23.34 -23.27
C SER A 174 -20.15 -23.72 -23.31
N GLY A 175 -21.01 -22.97 -22.59
CA GLY A 175 -22.44 -23.27 -22.49
C GLY A 175 -22.76 -24.58 -21.77
N ASP A 176 -21.79 -25.18 -21.08
CA ASP A 176 -21.95 -26.40 -20.31
C ASP A 176 -21.56 -26.23 -18.83
N LEU A 177 -21.86 -27.24 -18.02
CA LEU A 177 -21.61 -27.25 -16.57
C LEU A 177 -20.46 -28.19 -16.20
N THR A 178 -19.60 -28.55 -17.13
CA THR A 178 -18.53 -29.55 -16.88
C THR A 178 -17.47 -29.09 -15.91
N SER A 179 -17.31 -27.78 -15.75
CA SER A 179 -16.39 -27.17 -14.77
C SER A 179 -16.95 -27.14 -13.34
N TRP A 180 -18.19 -27.55 -13.11
CA TRP A 180 -18.83 -27.57 -11.80
C TRP A 180 -18.80 -28.95 -11.17
N SER A 181 -18.24 -29.06 -9.96
CA SER A 181 -17.99 -30.35 -9.32
C SER A 181 -19.23 -31.07 -8.73
N SER A 182 -20.41 -30.42 -8.66
CA SER A 182 -21.67 -31.05 -8.31
C SER A 182 -22.87 -30.21 -8.74
N SER A 183 -23.75 -30.82 -9.55
CA SER A 183 -25.15 -30.42 -9.65
C SER A 183 -25.99 -31.44 -8.91
N THR A 184 -26.42 -31.11 -7.68
CA THR A 184 -27.46 -31.88 -7.01
C THR A 184 -28.77 -31.13 -7.12
N PRO A 185 -29.86 -31.74 -7.60
CA PRO A 185 -31.15 -31.11 -7.65
C PRO A 185 -31.74 -30.89 -6.26
#